data_3c3d1fc54ceb5dfbb955b5a2a25c4ffc
#
_entry.id   3c3d1fc54ceb5dfbb955b5a2a25c4ffc
#
_cell.length_a   1.000
_cell.length_b   1.000
_cell.length_c   1.000
_cell.angle_alpha   90.00
_cell.angle_beta   90.00
_cell.angle_gamma   90.00
#
_symmetry.space_group_name_H-M   'P 1'
#
loop_
_entity.id
_entity.type
_entity.pdbx_description
1 polymer ?
#
loop_
_entity_poly.entity_id
_entity_poly.type
_entity_poly.pdbx_seq_one_letter_code
_entity_poly.pdbx_strand_id
1 'polypeptide(L)'
;ATTEGYDFKALIAALEGKLGASLDWFQNASAVVLKVKAEESVVRAALGELAPSVRIMSAGKSIEILKGMGLPKEISERFGLGSMKGSHIIGHTRMATESAVTMEGSHPFSTGADLCLVHNGSLSNHFRLRQELRREGINFDTENDTEVAAGYLAWRLQQGDSLKTALDSSLEALDGFFTFAVGTRNGFAVIRDPIACKPAILA
;
A
#
# COMPACT_ATOMS: atom_id res chain seq x y z
N ALA A 1 4.35 10.03 1.44
CA ALA A 1 4.98 10.25 2.76
C ALA A 1 6.47 10.51 2.61
N THR A 2 7.06 11.22 3.55
CA THR A 2 8.49 11.56 3.57
C THR A 2 9.03 11.51 5.00
N THR A 3 10.31 11.89 5.16
CA THR A 3 10.88 12.23 6.46
C THR A 3 10.24 13.49 7.05
N GLU A 4 10.29 13.67 8.36
CA GLU A 4 9.77 14.86 9.04
C GLU A 4 10.44 16.14 8.51
N GLY A 5 9.65 17.22 8.41
CA GLY A 5 10.13 18.53 7.98
C GLY A 5 10.11 18.77 6.45
N TYR A 6 9.54 17.86 5.67
CA TYR A 6 9.42 18.10 4.22
C TYR A 6 8.42 19.23 3.91
N ASP A 7 8.79 20.12 2.99
CA ASP A 7 7.93 21.23 2.56
C ASP A 7 6.89 20.78 1.53
N PHE A 8 5.80 20.22 2.01
CA PHE A 8 4.68 19.84 1.14
C PHE A 8 4.01 21.02 0.44
N LYS A 9 4.04 22.24 1.03
CA LYS A 9 3.40 23.41 0.39
C LYS A 9 4.10 23.78 -0.91
N ALA A 10 5.44 23.80 -0.89
CA ALA A 10 6.21 24.06 -2.10
C ALA A 10 5.98 22.97 -3.16
N LEU A 11 5.93 21.69 -2.76
CA LEU A 11 5.62 20.59 -3.67
C LEU A 11 4.23 20.73 -4.29
N ILE A 12 3.21 21.05 -3.49
CA ILE A 12 1.83 21.22 -3.99
C ILE A 12 1.76 22.36 -5.01
N ALA A 13 2.38 23.51 -4.71
CA ALA A 13 2.40 24.64 -5.65
C ALA A 13 3.08 24.26 -6.99
N ALA A 14 4.20 23.51 -6.94
CA ALA A 14 4.86 23.02 -8.15
C ALA A 14 3.98 22.03 -8.92
N LEU A 15 3.29 21.14 -8.21
CA LEU A 15 2.39 20.15 -8.81
C LEU A 15 1.17 20.80 -9.45
N GLU A 16 0.56 21.79 -8.79
CA GLU A 16 -0.54 22.61 -9.36
C GLU A 16 -0.10 23.30 -10.65
N GLY A 17 1.10 23.90 -10.65
CA GLY A 17 1.67 24.50 -11.86
C GLY A 17 1.87 23.50 -12.99
N LYS A 18 2.33 22.29 -12.68
CA LYS A 18 2.58 21.24 -13.68
C LYS A 18 1.28 20.62 -14.22
N LEU A 19 0.28 20.42 -13.36
CA LEU A 19 -1.01 19.83 -13.73
C LEU A 19 -1.99 20.87 -14.31
N GLY A 20 -1.70 22.18 -14.17
CA GLY A 20 -2.60 23.26 -14.60
C GLY A 20 -3.93 23.30 -13.83
N ALA A 21 -3.96 22.83 -12.60
CA ALA A 21 -5.17 22.71 -11.79
C ALA A 21 -4.86 22.90 -10.30
N SER A 22 -5.77 23.56 -9.58
CA SER A 22 -5.71 23.67 -8.13
C SER A 22 -6.03 22.33 -7.48
N LEU A 23 -5.32 22.01 -6.40
CA LEU A 23 -5.44 20.75 -5.67
C LEU A 23 -6.07 20.97 -4.30
N ASP A 24 -7.04 20.12 -3.96
CA ASP A 24 -7.51 19.99 -2.58
C ASP A 24 -6.58 19.03 -1.83
N TRP A 25 -6.04 19.45 -0.70
CA TRP A 25 -5.08 18.66 0.05
C TRP A 25 -5.10 18.95 1.55
N PHE A 26 -4.69 17.99 2.31
CA PHE A 26 -4.40 18.17 3.73
C PHE A 26 -3.17 17.38 4.15
N GLN A 27 -2.46 17.88 5.16
CA GLN A 27 -1.29 17.22 5.73
C GLN A 27 -1.68 16.53 7.03
N ASN A 28 -1.18 15.30 7.19
CA ASN A 28 -1.28 14.53 8.42
C ASN A 28 0.12 14.04 8.79
N ALA A 29 0.76 14.71 9.73
CA ALA A 29 2.15 14.47 10.14
C ALA A 29 3.12 14.44 8.93
N SER A 30 3.78 13.32 8.69
CA SER A 30 4.71 13.11 7.56
C SER A 30 4.02 12.64 6.26
N ALA A 31 2.71 12.65 6.21
CA ALA A 31 1.92 12.30 5.05
C ALA A 31 1.12 13.50 4.54
N VAL A 32 0.82 13.51 3.26
CA VAL A 32 -0.12 14.43 2.64
C VAL A 32 -1.12 13.64 1.80
N VAL A 33 -2.37 14.02 1.89
CA VAL A 33 -3.45 13.48 1.06
C VAL A 33 -3.81 14.51 0.01
N LEU A 34 -3.78 14.11 -1.26
CA LEU A 34 -4.11 14.94 -2.41
C LEU A 34 -5.40 14.44 -3.04
N LYS A 35 -6.33 15.36 -3.33
CA LYS A 35 -7.47 15.09 -4.18
C LYS A 35 -7.24 15.70 -5.55
N VAL A 36 -7.06 14.87 -6.55
CA VAL A 36 -6.66 15.28 -7.88
C VAL A 36 -7.70 14.83 -8.90
N LYS A 37 -8.06 15.72 -9.83
CA LYS A 37 -8.93 15.40 -10.98
C LYS A 37 -8.07 15.12 -12.23
N ALA A 38 -7.14 14.15 -12.11
CA ALA A 38 -6.29 13.72 -13.21
C ALA A 38 -6.07 12.22 -13.13
N GLU A 39 -5.63 11.62 -14.21
CA GLU A 39 -5.27 10.20 -14.26
C GLU A 39 -4.08 9.92 -13.33
N GLU A 40 -4.12 8.80 -12.63
CA GLU A 40 -3.10 8.40 -11.66
C GLU A 40 -1.68 8.39 -12.26
N SER A 41 -1.53 7.89 -13.49
CA SER A 41 -0.26 7.83 -14.19
C SER A 41 0.37 9.21 -14.40
N VAL A 42 -0.44 10.22 -14.71
CA VAL A 42 0.00 11.61 -14.90
C VAL A 42 0.50 12.19 -13.59
N VAL A 43 -0.23 11.95 -12.50
CA VAL A 43 0.15 12.42 -11.16
C VAL A 43 1.44 11.74 -10.69
N ARG A 44 1.56 10.42 -10.90
CA ARG A 44 2.78 9.66 -10.56
C ARG A 44 4.00 10.17 -11.33
N ALA A 45 3.87 10.40 -12.64
CA ALA A 45 4.95 10.95 -13.45
C ALA A 45 5.36 12.35 -12.96
N ALA A 46 4.39 13.22 -12.70
CA ALA A 46 4.66 14.57 -12.20
C ALA A 46 5.36 14.56 -10.82
N LEU A 47 4.91 13.72 -9.90
CA LEU A 47 5.55 13.56 -8.58
C LEU A 47 6.96 12.96 -8.69
N GLY A 48 7.17 11.97 -9.57
CA GLY A 48 8.48 11.37 -9.81
C GLY A 48 9.52 12.39 -10.30
N GLU A 49 9.09 13.35 -11.13
CA GLU A 49 9.98 14.42 -11.62
C GLU A 49 10.20 15.53 -10.57
N LEU A 50 9.15 15.98 -9.89
CA LEU A 50 9.22 17.11 -8.97
C LEU A 50 9.81 16.73 -7.60
N ALA A 51 9.55 15.51 -7.15
CA ALA A 51 9.91 15.09 -5.80
C ALA A 51 10.21 13.57 -5.75
N PRO A 52 11.33 13.11 -6.31
CA PRO A 52 11.67 11.69 -6.35
C PRO A 52 11.87 11.04 -4.98
N SER A 53 12.07 11.85 -3.93
CA SER A 53 12.14 11.37 -2.55
C SER A 53 10.78 11.15 -1.88
N VAL A 54 9.70 11.66 -2.48
CA VAL A 54 8.34 11.47 -1.97
C VAL A 54 7.80 10.12 -2.42
N ARG A 55 7.26 9.34 -1.47
CA ARG A 55 6.67 8.03 -1.76
C ARG A 55 5.15 8.10 -1.79
N ILE A 56 4.57 7.53 -2.84
CA ILE A 56 3.11 7.35 -2.95
C ILE A 56 2.74 6.10 -2.16
N MET A 57 2.02 6.27 -1.06
CA MET A 57 1.64 5.17 -0.18
C MET A 57 0.38 4.46 -0.64
N SER A 58 -0.57 5.19 -1.22
CA SER A 58 -1.81 4.66 -1.76
C SER A 58 -2.34 5.56 -2.86
N ALA A 59 -3.12 4.98 -3.75
CA ALA A 59 -3.92 5.69 -4.74
C ALA A 59 -5.34 5.12 -4.75
N GLY A 60 -6.31 5.91 -5.17
CA GLY A 60 -7.71 5.51 -5.21
C GLY A 60 -8.65 6.59 -4.68
N LYS A 61 -9.84 6.19 -4.28
CA LYS A 61 -10.91 7.10 -3.85
C LYS A 61 -11.27 6.99 -2.38
N SER A 62 -10.76 5.98 -1.67
CA SER A 62 -11.27 5.60 -0.34
C SER A 62 -10.21 5.17 0.65
N ILE A 63 -9.07 4.62 0.22
CA ILE A 63 -8.07 4.06 1.12
C ILE A 63 -6.96 5.08 1.38
N GLU A 64 -6.71 5.34 2.67
CA GLU A 64 -5.54 6.07 3.15
C GLU A 64 -4.59 5.11 3.85
N ILE A 65 -3.30 5.16 3.50
CA ILE A 65 -2.25 4.36 4.12
C ILE A 65 -1.33 5.29 4.90
N LEU A 66 -1.23 5.03 6.20
CA LEU A 66 -0.36 5.74 7.12
C LEU A 66 0.69 4.79 7.66
N LYS A 67 1.95 5.17 7.54
CA LYS A 67 3.09 4.39 8.00
C LYS A 67 3.97 5.25 8.91
N GLY A 68 4.53 4.63 9.94
CA GLY A 68 5.43 5.34 10.84
C GLY A 68 6.31 4.36 11.62
N MET A 69 7.45 4.83 12.07
CA MET A 69 8.32 4.13 13.03
C MET A 69 8.00 4.60 14.44
N GLY A 70 7.96 3.67 15.38
CA GLY A 70 7.66 3.92 16.79
C GLY A 70 6.66 2.91 17.37
N LEU A 71 6.27 3.13 18.61
CA LEU A 71 5.27 2.30 19.26
C LEU A 71 3.88 2.52 18.65
N PRO A 72 3.02 1.51 18.58
CA PRO A 72 1.67 1.63 17.98
C PRO A 72 0.84 2.78 18.57
N LYS A 73 0.95 3.02 19.87
CA LYS A 73 0.27 4.12 20.55
C LYS A 73 0.75 5.48 20.02
N GLU A 74 2.06 5.68 19.92
CA GLU A 74 2.65 6.91 19.41
C GLU A 74 2.25 7.18 17.95
N ILE A 75 2.21 6.14 17.14
CA ILE A 75 1.75 6.21 15.74
C ILE A 75 0.28 6.59 15.68
N SER A 76 -0.56 5.95 16.50
CA SER A 76 -1.99 6.27 16.59
C SER A 76 -2.24 7.73 16.99
N GLU A 77 -1.50 8.23 17.97
CA GLU A 77 -1.60 9.61 18.43
C GLU A 77 -1.07 10.59 17.36
N ARG A 78 0.09 10.30 16.76
CA ARG A 78 0.72 11.12 15.71
C ARG A 78 -0.20 11.35 14.52
N PHE A 79 -0.87 10.31 14.04
CA PHE A 79 -1.78 10.38 12.90
C PHE A 79 -3.23 10.65 13.27
N GLY A 80 -3.55 10.77 14.56
CA GLY A 80 -4.91 11.04 15.03
C GLY A 80 -5.91 9.95 14.68
N LEU A 81 -5.48 8.65 14.69
CA LEU A 81 -6.31 7.53 14.25
C LEU A 81 -7.64 7.43 14.99
N GLY A 82 -7.68 7.83 16.28
CA GLY A 82 -8.90 7.81 17.09
C GLY A 82 -10.01 8.77 16.60
N SER A 83 -9.67 9.75 15.77
CA SER A 83 -10.63 10.70 15.18
C SER A 83 -11.00 10.36 13.73
N MET A 84 -10.31 9.42 13.10
CA MET A 84 -10.60 8.99 11.73
C MET A 84 -11.91 8.22 11.65
N LYS A 85 -12.59 8.38 10.54
CA LYS A 85 -13.86 7.68 10.25
C LYS A 85 -13.69 6.80 9.03
N GLY A 86 -14.19 5.57 9.13
CA GLY A 86 -14.14 4.60 8.04
C GLY A 86 -15.04 3.42 8.32
N SER A 87 -15.25 2.57 7.34
CA SER A 87 -16.02 1.33 7.47
C SER A 87 -15.20 0.21 8.09
N HIS A 88 -13.88 0.21 7.89
CA HIS A 88 -12.94 -0.77 8.43
C HIS A 88 -11.53 -0.19 8.49
N ILE A 89 -10.67 -0.81 9.27
CA ILE A 89 -9.26 -0.49 9.38
C ILE A 89 -8.45 -1.78 9.36
N ILE A 90 -7.35 -1.78 8.63
CA ILE A 90 -6.36 -2.85 8.65
C ILE A 90 -5.05 -2.27 9.16
N GLY A 91 -4.45 -2.94 10.12
CA GLY A 91 -3.19 -2.50 10.72
C GLY A 91 -2.19 -3.64 10.82
N HIS A 92 -0.92 -3.28 10.82
CA HIS A 92 0.18 -4.21 11.03
C HIS A 92 1.23 -3.59 11.93
N THR A 93 1.65 -4.35 12.93
CA THR A 93 2.82 -4.01 13.75
C THR A 93 3.93 -5.00 13.42
N ARG A 94 5.10 -4.50 13.05
CA ARG A 94 6.25 -5.32 12.67
C ARG A 94 7.45 -5.00 13.54
N MET A 95 8.10 -6.06 13.98
CA MET A 95 9.47 -6.00 14.46
C MET A 95 10.37 -6.61 13.38
N ALA A 96 11.28 -5.84 12.81
CA ALA A 96 12.21 -6.36 11.81
C ALA A 96 13.23 -7.27 12.48
N THR A 97 13.42 -8.48 11.94
CA THR A 97 14.40 -9.45 12.41
C THR A 97 15.61 -9.55 11.46
N GLU A 98 15.42 -9.30 10.16
CA GLU A 98 16.43 -9.56 9.14
C GLU A 98 16.63 -8.42 8.15
N SER A 99 15.80 -7.37 8.19
CA SER A 99 15.88 -6.23 7.29
C SER A 99 15.82 -4.91 8.03
N ALA A 100 16.35 -3.85 7.40
CA ALA A 100 16.24 -2.50 7.95
C ALA A 100 14.77 -2.13 8.22
N VAL A 101 14.53 -1.46 9.36
CA VAL A 101 13.21 -0.90 9.68
C VAL A 101 13.07 0.42 8.91
N THR A 102 12.36 0.37 7.78
CA THR A 102 12.07 1.55 6.97
C THR A 102 10.57 1.70 6.79
N MET A 103 10.11 2.92 6.54
CA MET A 103 8.70 3.16 6.23
C MET A 103 8.29 2.49 4.92
N GLU A 104 9.16 2.51 3.92
CA GLU A 104 8.92 1.92 2.60
C GLU A 104 8.69 0.41 2.70
N GLY A 105 9.56 -0.28 3.44
CA GLY A 105 9.50 -1.73 3.63
C GLY A 105 8.45 -2.20 4.63
N SER A 106 7.67 -1.30 5.24
CA SER A 106 6.62 -1.65 6.20
C SER A 106 5.27 -1.88 5.55
N HIS A 107 4.42 -2.69 6.20
CA HIS A 107 3.03 -2.89 5.80
C HIS A 107 2.14 -1.67 6.15
N PRO A 108 0.97 -1.53 5.50
CA PRO A 108 0.47 -2.32 4.37
C PRO A 108 1.12 -1.92 3.04
N PHE A 109 1.05 -2.79 2.03
CA PHE A 109 1.44 -2.48 0.65
C PHE A 109 0.23 -2.24 -0.22
N SER A 110 0.38 -1.31 -1.18
CA SER A 110 -0.64 -0.97 -2.17
C SER A 110 0.02 -0.84 -3.54
N THR A 111 -0.45 -1.63 -4.49
CA THR A 111 0.02 -1.61 -5.89
C THR A 111 -1.11 -1.36 -6.88
N GLY A 112 -2.33 -1.17 -6.38
CA GLY A 112 -3.54 -0.87 -7.15
C GLY A 112 -4.43 0.13 -6.45
N ALA A 113 -5.39 0.69 -7.20
CA ALA A 113 -6.33 1.65 -6.65
C ALA A 113 -7.25 1.00 -5.62
N ASP A 114 -7.41 1.67 -4.46
CA ASP A 114 -8.26 1.21 -3.37
C ASP A 114 -8.01 -0.25 -2.91
N LEU A 115 -6.75 -0.67 -2.97
CA LEU A 115 -6.29 -1.99 -2.54
C LEU A 115 -5.12 -1.85 -1.59
N CYS A 116 -5.15 -2.53 -0.46
CA CYS A 116 -3.99 -2.68 0.41
C CYS A 116 -3.91 -4.09 0.98
N LEU A 117 -2.70 -4.53 1.33
CA LEU A 117 -2.44 -5.87 1.85
C LEU A 117 -1.44 -5.81 3.01
N VAL A 118 -1.77 -6.52 4.07
CA VAL A 118 -0.82 -6.87 5.13
C VAL A 118 -0.57 -8.37 5.14
N HIS A 119 0.65 -8.77 5.48
CA HIS A 119 1.13 -10.13 5.37
C HIS A 119 1.84 -10.56 6.66
N ASN A 120 1.52 -11.74 7.11
CA ASN A 120 2.31 -12.48 8.07
C ASN A 120 2.71 -13.82 7.45
N GLY A 121 4.00 -14.00 7.18
CA GLY A 121 4.53 -15.19 6.49
C GLY A 121 5.76 -14.90 5.66
N SER A 122 5.98 -15.70 4.62
CA SER A 122 7.05 -15.55 3.64
C SER A 122 6.66 -16.23 2.33
N LEU A 123 6.96 -15.60 1.20
CA LEU A 123 6.74 -16.12 -0.15
C LEU A 123 8.07 -16.55 -0.76
N SER A 124 8.20 -17.82 -1.10
CA SER A 124 9.43 -18.39 -1.67
C SER A 124 9.62 -18.04 -3.15
N ASN A 125 8.52 -17.88 -3.90
CA ASN A 125 8.55 -17.62 -5.35
C ASN A 125 8.46 -16.14 -5.75
N HIS A 126 8.58 -15.21 -4.79
CA HIS A 126 8.33 -13.78 -5.02
C HIS A 126 9.26 -13.16 -6.08
N PHE A 127 10.52 -13.61 -6.21
CA PHE A 127 11.43 -13.11 -7.24
C PHE A 127 10.96 -13.42 -8.66
N ARG A 128 10.54 -14.67 -8.91
CA ARG A 128 10.02 -15.09 -10.21
C ARG A 128 8.73 -14.35 -10.52
N LEU A 129 7.80 -14.33 -9.60
CA LEU A 129 6.50 -13.69 -9.76
C LEU A 129 6.63 -12.17 -9.99
N ARG A 130 7.56 -11.50 -9.31
CA ARG A 130 7.90 -10.09 -9.54
C ARG A 130 8.28 -9.83 -10.99
N GLN A 131 9.13 -10.67 -11.57
CA GLN A 131 9.57 -10.51 -12.96
C GLN A 131 8.41 -10.73 -13.95
N GLU A 132 7.54 -11.69 -13.68
CA GLU A 132 6.35 -11.94 -14.47
C GLU A 132 5.42 -10.73 -14.42
N LEU A 133 5.09 -10.23 -13.25
CA LEU A 133 4.20 -9.09 -13.05
C LEU A 133 4.77 -7.77 -13.62
N ARG A 134 6.10 -7.59 -13.60
CA ARG A 134 6.74 -6.44 -14.27
C ARG A 134 6.49 -6.44 -15.79
N ARG A 135 6.45 -7.61 -16.43
CA ARG A 135 6.11 -7.73 -17.86
C ARG A 135 4.65 -7.39 -18.13
N GLU A 136 3.79 -7.58 -17.13
CA GLU A 136 2.38 -7.20 -17.17
C GLU A 136 2.14 -5.73 -16.80
N GLY A 137 3.21 -4.95 -16.57
CA GLY A 137 3.14 -3.52 -16.28
C GLY A 137 2.99 -3.16 -14.79
N ILE A 138 3.08 -4.11 -13.88
CA ILE A 138 3.06 -3.83 -12.43
C ILE A 138 4.43 -3.32 -11.99
N ASN A 139 4.45 -2.18 -11.32
CA ASN A 139 5.67 -1.59 -10.76
C ASN A 139 5.81 -1.94 -9.29
N PHE A 140 7.06 -2.07 -8.84
CA PHE A 140 7.42 -2.39 -7.47
C PHE A 140 8.48 -1.40 -6.99
N ASP A 141 8.28 -0.85 -5.81
CA ASP A 141 9.16 0.16 -5.21
C ASP A 141 10.15 -0.47 -4.20
N THR A 142 9.87 -1.68 -3.72
CA THR A 142 10.69 -2.38 -2.72
C THR A 142 11.02 -3.81 -3.15
N GLU A 143 11.92 -4.46 -2.42
CA GLU A 143 12.21 -5.90 -2.60
C GLU A 143 11.33 -6.78 -1.69
N ASN A 144 10.32 -6.22 -1.02
CA ASN A 144 9.46 -6.96 -0.12
C ASN A 144 8.56 -7.94 -0.87
N ASP A 145 8.42 -9.16 -0.37
CA ASP A 145 7.57 -10.21 -0.93
C ASP A 145 6.07 -9.86 -0.85
N THR A 146 5.68 -9.13 0.18
CA THR A 146 4.30 -8.67 0.35
C THR A 146 3.86 -7.71 -0.75
N GLU A 147 4.77 -6.86 -1.23
CA GLU A 147 4.49 -5.98 -2.36
C GLU A 147 4.20 -6.79 -3.63
N VAL A 148 4.87 -7.94 -3.80
CA VAL A 148 4.63 -8.85 -4.92
C VAL A 148 3.24 -9.50 -4.80
N ALA A 149 2.84 -9.91 -3.60
CA ALA A 149 1.48 -10.42 -3.37
C ALA A 149 0.41 -9.35 -3.67
N ALA A 150 0.63 -8.11 -3.20
CA ALA A 150 -0.26 -6.98 -3.52
C ALA A 150 -0.32 -6.72 -5.04
N GLY A 151 0.83 -6.79 -5.72
CA GLY A 151 0.93 -6.66 -7.17
C GLY A 151 0.17 -7.75 -7.93
N TYR A 152 0.26 -8.99 -7.45
CA TYR A 152 -0.49 -10.10 -8.03
C TYR A 152 -2.01 -9.87 -7.93
N LEU A 153 -2.50 -9.51 -6.75
CA LEU A 153 -3.92 -9.22 -6.57
C LEU A 153 -4.38 -8.03 -7.43
N ALA A 154 -3.58 -6.96 -7.49
CA ALA A 154 -3.90 -5.80 -8.33
C ALA A 154 -3.98 -6.18 -9.81
N TRP A 155 -3.03 -6.98 -10.29
CA TRP A 155 -3.02 -7.49 -11.67
C TRP A 155 -4.26 -8.32 -11.96
N ARG A 156 -4.64 -9.27 -11.09
CA ARG A 156 -5.85 -10.09 -11.27
C ARG A 156 -7.11 -9.23 -11.35
N LEU A 157 -7.25 -8.24 -10.47
CA LEU A 157 -8.38 -7.31 -10.49
C LEU A 157 -8.41 -6.47 -11.79
N GLN A 158 -7.25 -6.07 -12.32
CA GLN A 158 -7.15 -5.39 -13.62
C GLN A 158 -7.57 -6.29 -14.80
N GLN A 159 -7.37 -7.60 -14.70
CA GLN A 159 -7.86 -8.58 -15.69
C GLN A 159 -9.37 -8.81 -15.58
N GLY A 160 -10.05 -8.19 -14.62
CA GLY A 160 -11.50 -8.28 -14.45
C GLY A 160 -11.96 -9.33 -13.44
N ASP A 161 -11.06 -9.95 -12.71
CA ASP A 161 -11.42 -10.88 -11.64
C ASP A 161 -12.16 -10.19 -10.50
N SER A 162 -13.06 -10.90 -9.86
CA SER A 162 -13.57 -10.52 -8.56
C SER A 162 -12.48 -10.65 -7.50
N LEU A 163 -12.59 -9.92 -6.37
CA LEU A 163 -11.66 -10.10 -5.25
C LEU A 163 -11.60 -11.56 -4.80
N LYS A 164 -12.75 -12.24 -4.73
CA LYS A 164 -12.80 -13.67 -4.37
C LYS A 164 -11.99 -14.51 -5.36
N THR A 165 -12.19 -14.35 -6.65
CA THR A 165 -11.46 -15.09 -7.70
C THR A 165 -9.96 -14.82 -7.61
N ALA A 166 -9.55 -13.56 -7.42
CA ALA A 166 -8.15 -13.19 -7.28
C ALA A 166 -7.51 -13.83 -6.04
N LEU A 167 -8.23 -13.89 -4.92
CA LEU A 167 -7.77 -14.54 -3.70
C LEU A 167 -7.68 -16.06 -3.86
N ASP A 168 -8.69 -16.71 -4.43
CA ASP A 168 -8.66 -18.16 -4.70
C ASP A 168 -7.46 -18.51 -5.60
N SER A 169 -7.24 -17.75 -6.67
CA SER A 169 -6.09 -17.93 -7.57
C SER A 169 -4.74 -17.69 -6.88
N SER A 170 -4.69 -16.83 -5.85
CA SER A 170 -3.46 -16.57 -5.10
C SER A 170 -3.00 -17.78 -4.30
N LEU A 171 -3.92 -18.67 -3.87
CA LEU A 171 -3.55 -19.91 -3.17
C LEU A 171 -2.78 -20.90 -4.04
N GLU A 172 -2.94 -20.81 -5.36
CA GLU A 172 -2.23 -21.66 -6.33
C GLU A 172 -0.95 -20.99 -6.85
N ALA A 173 -0.98 -19.65 -7.02
CA ALA A 173 0.10 -18.91 -7.64
C ALA A 173 1.21 -18.52 -6.66
N LEU A 174 0.87 -18.27 -5.39
CA LEU A 174 1.82 -17.88 -4.35
C LEU A 174 2.35 -19.11 -3.63
N ASP A 175 3.66 -19.29 -3.68
CA ASP A 175 4.35 -20.38 -2.99
C ASP A 175 4.96 -19.86 -1.69
N GLY A 176 4.71 -20.57 -0.59
CA GLY A 176 5.17 -20.19 0.74
C GLY A 176 4.12 -20.44 1.82
N PHE A 177 4.22 -19.73 2.91
CA PHE A 177 3.24 -19.75 3.98
C PHE A 177 2.82 -18.34 4.36
N PHE A 178 1.54 -18.09 4.42
CA PHE A 178 1.02 -16.74 4.62
C PHE A 178 -0.37 -16.66 5.22
N THR A 179 -0.60 -15.59 5.94
CA THR A 179 -1.93 -15.07 6.23
C THR A 179 -1.94 -13.62 5.76
N PHE A 180 -2.87 -13.28 4.87
CA PHE A 180 -3.10 -11.92 4.43
C PHE A 180 -4.37 -11.35 5.03
N ALA A 181 -4.36 -10.06 5.38
CA ALA A 181 -5.56 -9.25 5.44
C ALA A 181 -5.50 -8.23 4.30
N VAL A 182 -6.54 -8.24 3.48
CA VAL A 182 -6.66 -7.40 2.27
C VAL A 182 -7.77 -6.39 2.49
N GLY A 183 -7.46 -5.12 2.33
CA GLY A 183 -8.43 -4.03 2.38
C GLY A 183 -8.76 -3.53 0.98
N THR A 184 -10.05 -3.31 0.74
CA THR A 184 -10.56 -2.72 -0.48
C THR A 184 -11.58 -1.63 -0.15
N ARG A 185 -11.98 -0.85 -1.14
CA ARG A 185 -13.04 0.15 -0.99
C ARG A 185 -14.35 -0.44 -0.39
N ASN A 186 -14.67 -1.68 -0.73
CA ASN A 186 -15.97 -2.29 -0.43
C ASN A 186 -15.94 -3.22 0.79
N GLY A 187 -14.79 -3.34 1.46
CA GLY A 187 -14.63 -4.20 2.61
C GLY A 187 -13.22 -4.78 2.74
N PHE A 188 -13.09 -5.82 3.52
CA PHE A 188 -11.84 -6.52 3.70
C PHE A 188 -12.01 -8.03 3.56
N ALA A 189 -10.91 -8.72 3.31
CA ALA A 189 -10.86 -10.18 3.29
C ALA A 189 -9.64 -10.66 4.10
N VAL A 190 -9.77 -11.84 4.68
CA VAL A 190 -8.65 -12.57 5.27
C VAL A 190 -8.49 -13.88 4.50
N ILE A 191 -7.28 -14.15 4.06
CA ILE A 191 -6.92 -15.41 3.39
C ILE A 191 -5.71 -16.02 4.06
N ARG A 192 -5.69 -17.33 4.11
CA ARG A 192 -4.65 -18.13 4.74
C ARG A 192 -4.27 -19.27 3.82
N ASP A 193 -2.98 -19.54 3.71
CA ASP A 193 -2.46 -20.66 2.92
C ASP A 193 -2.91 -22.02 3.47
N PRO A 194 -2.88 -23.10 2.68
CA PRO A 194 -3.29 -24.43 3.11
C PRO A 194 -2.44 -25.02 4.22
N ILE A 195 -1.16 -24.62 4.35
CA ILE A 195 -0.25 -25.08 5.42
C ILE A 195 -0.71 -24.55 6.78
N ALA A 196 -1.28 -23.35 6.76
CA ALA A 196 -1.95 -22.73 7.90
C ALA A 196 -1.05 -22.52 9.14
N CYS A 197 0.25 -22.32 8.96
CA CYS A 197 1.18 -22.13 10.08
C CYS A 197 1.10 -20.74 10.72
N LYS A 198 0.55 -19.74 10.02
CA LYS A 198 0.27 -18.41 10.60
C LYS A 198 -1.19 -18.33 11.02
N PRO A 199 -1.49 -18.07 12.31
CA PRO A 199 -2.86 -18.11 12.80
C PRO A 199 -3.70 -16.95 12.25
N ALA A 200 -5.01 -17.20 12.11
CA ALA A 200 -6.04 -16.19 11.93
C ALA A 200 -7.19 -16.50 12.90
N ILE A 201 -7.67 -15.46 13.57
CA ILE A 201 -8.80 -15.55 14.51
C ILE A 201 -9.84 -14.55 14.06
N LEU A 202 -11.08 -15.02 13.93
CA LEU A 202 -12.26 -14.21 13.67
C LEU A 202 -13.14 -14.22 14.93
N ALA A 203 -13.58 -13.05 15.37
CA ALA A 203 -14.42 -12.88 16.56
C ALA A 203 -15.64 -12.01 16.24
#